data_d62be6cb69d0b48cf276e81cff2c8cb2
#
_entry.id   d62be6cb69d0b48cf276e81cff2c8cb2
#
_cell.length_a   1.000
_cell.length_b   1.000
_cell.length_c   1.000
_cell.angle_alpha   90.00
_cell.angle_beta   90.00
_cell.angle_gamma   90.00
#
_symmetry.space_group_name_H-M   'P 1'
#
loop_
_entity.id
_entity.type
_entity.pdbx_description
1 polymer ?
#
loop_
_entity_poly.entity_id
_entity_poly.type
_entity_poly.pdbx_seq_one_letter_code
_entity_poly.pdbx_strand_id
1 'polypeptide(L)'
;MSATERAPRQSRLAWLDALRGFAALCVVFDHGSTLLLLPARSFLYQWLNLGQYGVFVFFLVSGYIVPASLERKGSVRGFWISRAFRLYPMFLVGLVLSAVAYKTGHGTIGNAGAHRLTAILGWLFMLQNLNAGLNVPVVAWTLSYEMVFYLLLAALFSWGVHRRSGWYATAFAVAAVALGGVIPMSALGHWSSGPGLGPLVLNAVTDALILVGLVFAVSSRSWLVKGGTSIAALVALVLLTFNQNYPYPWSGCVILALMFSGTLIYRAEQGQVRRVTVAALVVAVLALATLAGIWHGARYGHHWQVQWATSVLLAGATFGIGLAVRRWRVPRWCAWLGVISYSVYLLHPLVFNAYRSIPVLHRPHTMPDQVLIFAGLVALIIGVSALTYYLIEKPMQRLGHRVAARFPNATGTPAGDGSSGLADGPSALGDGEAAARSASSSTAVAGGSGGSP
;
A
#
# COMPACT_ATOMS: atom_id res chain seq x y z
N MET A 1 -22.21 -23.70 36.50
CA MET A 1 -22.61 -22.64 35.57
C MET A 1 -21.48 -22.43 34.56
N SER A 2 -21.73 -22.84 33.33
CA SER A 2 -20.74 -22.92 32.26
C SER A 2 -20.29 -21.52 31.82
N ALA A 3 -18.99 -21.22 31.97
CA ALA A 3 -18.36 -20.07 31.35
C ALA A 3 -18.26 -20.37 29.82
N THR A 4 -19.21 -19.86 29.08
CA THR A 4 -19.12 -19.83 27.61
C THR A 4 -17.93 -18.93 27.22
N GLU A 5 -16.82 -19.56 26.89
CA GLU A 5 -15.65 -18.96 26.23
C GLU A 5 -16.11 -18.18 25.01
N ARG A 6 -16.20 -16.86 25.13
CA ARG A 6 -16.50 -15.99 24.00
C ARG A 6 -15.36 -16.09 23.01
N ALA A 7 -15.57 -16.81 21.90
CA ALA A 7 -14.66 -16.84 20.79
C ALA A 7 -14.17 -15.42 20.45
N PRO A 8 -12.87 -15.19 20.22
CA PRO A 8 -12.35 -13.85 19.94
C PRO A 8 -13.06 -13.26 18.74
N ARG A 9 -13.65 -12.08 18.94
CA ARG A 9 -14.38 -11.33 17.92
C ARG A 9 -13.42 -11.04 16.77
N GLN A 10 -13.66 -11.64 15.61
CA GLN A 10 -12.89 -11.33 14.39
C GLN A 10 -12.90 -9.82 14.14
N SER A 11 -11.73 -9.24 13.82
CA SER A 11 -11.64 -7.80 13.56
C SER A 11 -12.60 -7.42 12.43
N ARG A 12 -13.30 -6.31 12.59
CA ARG A 12 -14.27 -5.78 11.60
C ARG A 12 -13.64 -5.55 10.21
N LEU A 13 -12.33 -5.60 10.11
CA LEU A 13 -11.55 -5.34 8.90
C LEU A 13 -10.88 -6.60 8.31
N ALA A 14 -11.15 -7.80 8.85
CA ALA A 14 -10.53 -9.05 8.37
C ALA A 14 -10.74 -9.31 6.87
N TRP A 15 -11.86 -8.85 6.31
CA TRP A 15 -12.12 -8.95 4.88
C TRP A 15 -11.16 -8.08 4.02
N LEU A 16 -10.76 -6.90 4.51
CA LEU A 16 -9.77 -6.05 3.83
C LEU A 16 -8.38 -6.68 3.89
N ASP A 17 -8.03 -7.29 5.02
CA ASP A 17 -6.78 -8.03 5.13
C ASP A 17 -6.79 -9.22 4.17
N ALA A 18 -7.90 -9.97 4.05
CA ALA A 18 -8.00 -11.05 3.08
C ALA A 18 -7.82 -10.56 1.63
N LEU A 19 -8.44 -9.43 1.27
CA LEU A 19 -8.25 -8.82 -0.06
C LEU A 19 -6.78 -8.43 -0.31
N ARG A 20 -6.10 -7.88 0.70
CA ARG A 20 -4.67 -7.55 0.59
C ARG A 20 -3.79 -8.80 0.40
N GLY A 21 -4.06 -9.85 1.18
CA GLY A 21 -3.35 -11.12 1.05
C GLY A 21 -3.54 -11.74 -0.33
N PHE A 22 -4.78 -11.77 -0.82
CA PHE A 22 -5.11 -12.23 -2.15
C PHE A 22 -4.42 -11.40 -3.25
N ALA A 23 -4.47 -10.07 -3.16
CA ALA A 23 -3.81 -9.17 -4.10
C ALA A 23 -2.29 -9.37 -4.14
N ALA A 24 -1.65 -9.58 -2.97
CA ALA A 24 -0.22 -9.90 -2.89
C ALA A 24 0.12 -11.20 -3.61
N LEU A 25 -0.68 -12.25 -3.44
CA LEU A 25 -0.47 -13.53 -4.12
C LEU A 25 -0.66 -13.41 -5.64
N CYS A 26 -1.61 -12.60 -6.12
CA CYS A 26 -1.75 -12.31 -7.56
C CYS A 26 -0.47 -11.69 -8.14
N VAL A 27 0.14 -10.73 -7.44
CA VAL A 27 1.40 -10.10 -7.87
C VAL A 27 2.57 -11.10 -7.82
N VAL A 28 2.65 -11.91 -6.76
CA VAL A 28 3.66 -12.98 -6.65
C VAL A 28 3.53 -13.97 -7.80
N PHE A 29 2.30 -14.40 -8.10
CA PHE A 29 2.03 -15.30 -9.22
C PHE A 29 2.44 -14.68 -10.55
N ASP A 30 2.09 -13.42 -10.79
CA ASP A 30 2.45 -12.72 -12.03
C ASP A 30 3.96 -12.70 -12.26
N HIS A 31 4.74 -12.30 -11.26
CA HIS A 31 6.19 -12.24 -11.36
C HIS A 31 6.84 -13.63 -11.43
N GLY A 32 6.38 -14.58 -10.65
CA GLY A 32 6.96 -15.92 -10.63
C GLY A 32 6.60 -16.76 -11.86
N SER A 33 5.41 -16.55 -12.44
CA SER A 33 5.00 -17.24 -13.66
C SER A 33 5.84 -16.88 -14.90
N THR A 34 6.51 -15.74 -14.88
CA THR A 34 7.50 -15.38 -15.91
C THR A 34 8.72 -16.30 -15.90
N LEU A 35 8.98 -16.99 -14.80
CA LEU A 35 10.14 -17.81 -14.60
C LEU A 35 9.87 -19.29 -14.85
N LEU A 36 8.73 -19.76 -14.39
CA LEU A 36 8.44 -21.20 -14.28
C LEU A 36 7.18 -21.66 -15.01
N LEU A 37 6.15 -20.81 -15.09
CA LEU A 37 4.82 -21.18 -15.58
C LEU A 37 4.45 -20.43 -16.84
N LEU A 38 5.37 -20.34 -17.81
CA LEU A 38 5.18 -19.58 -19.06
C LEU A 38 3.90 -19.94 -19.83
N PRO A 39 3.50 -21.23 -20.00
CA PRO A 39 2.26 -21.55 -20.71
C PRO A 39 1.01 -21.01 -19.98
N ALA A 40 0.93 -21.19 -18.66
CA ALA A 40 -0.18 -20.66 -17.86
C ALA A 40 -0.21 -19.12 -17.91
N ARG A 41 0.97 -18.49 -17.82
CA ARG A 41 1.09 -17.04 -17.98
C ARG A 41 0.60 -16.58 -19.34
N SER A 42 1.09 -17.19 -20.45
CA SER A 42 0.72 -16.83 -21.82
C SER A 42 -0.78 -16.93 -22.04
N PHE A 43 -1.44 -17.95 -21.49
CA PHE A 43 -2.88 -18.10 -21.53
C PHE A 43 -3.61 -16.99 -20.77
N LEU A 44 -3.20 -16.71 -19.53
CA LEU A 44 -3.84 -15.68 -18.71
C LEU A 44 -3.62 -14.28 -19.28
N TYR A 45 -2.41 -14.00 -19.79
CA TYR A 45 -2.03 -12.69 -20.31
C TYR A 45 -2.77 -12.29 -21.59
N GLN A 46 -3.47 -13.21 -22.25
CA GLN A 46 -4.40 -12.85 -23.33
C GLN A 46 -5.57 -12.00 -22.81
N TRP A 47 -5.96 -12.19 -21.55
CA TRP A 47 -7.16 -11.62 -20.97
C TRP A 47 -6.92 -10.74 -19.74
N LEU A 48 -5.91 -11.06 -18.93
CA LEU A 48 -5.72 -10.46 -17.61
C LEU A 48 -4.24 -10.34 -17.25
N ASN A 49 -3.82 -9.16 -16.84
CA ASN A 49 -2.55 -8.93 -16.15
C ASN A 49 -2.77 -9.06 -14.64
N LEU A 50 -2.40 -10.21 -14.04
CA LEU A 50 -2.61 -10.49 -12.63
C LEU A 50 -1.85 -9.53 -11.71
N GLY A 51 -0.66 -9.09 -12.10
CA GLY A 51 0.11 -8.12 -11.33
C GLY A 51 -0.60 -6.78 -11.23
N GLN A 52 -1.07 -6.27 -12.37
CA GLN A 52 -1.82 -5.02 -12.44
C GLN A 52 -3.15 -5.11 -11.69
N TYR A 53 -3.88 -6.21 -11.87
CA TYR A 53 -5.12 -6.48 -11.16
C TYR A 53 -4.90 -6.46 -9.62
N GLY A 54 -3.89 -7.18 -9.12
CA GLY A 54 -3.56 -7.19 -7.70
C GLY A 54 -3.22 -5.80 -7.16
N VAL A 55 -2.45 -5.02 -7.92
CA VAL A 55 -2.11 -3.64 -7.57
C VAL A 55 -3.35 -2.76 -7.49
N PHE A 56 -4.31 -2.88 -8.41
CA PHE A 56 -5.56 -2.11 -8.37
C PHE A 56 -6.43 -2.48 -7.16
N VAL A 57 -6.49 -3.77 -6.79
CA VAL A 57 -7.14 -4.20 -5.53
C VAL A 57 -6.44 -3.56 -4.32
N PHE A 58 -5.11 -3.55 -4.27
CA PHE A 58 -4.36 -2.88 -3.20
C PHE A 58 -4.71 -1.39 -3.09
N PHE A 59 -4.79 -0.68 -4.21
CA PHE A 59 -5.09 0.75 -4.19
C PHE A 59 -6.53 1.04 -3.73
N LEU A 60 -7.52 0.23 -4.10
CA LEU A 60 -8.88 0.33 -3.58
C LEU A 60 -8.90 0.11 -2.05
N VAL A 61 -8.20 -0.92 -1.57
CA VAL A 61 -8.10 -1.21 -0.12
C VAL A 61 -7.37 -0.10 0.62
N SER A 62 -6.24 0.40 0.11
CA SER A 62 -5.51 1.53 0.70
C SER A 62 -6.38 2.78 0.76
N GLY A 63 -7.12 3.06 -0.32
CA GLY A 63 -8.07 4.17 -0.38
C GLY A 63 -9.19 4.10 0.67
N TYR A 64 -9.60 2.89 1.06
CA TYR A 64 -10.57 2.69 2.13
C TYR A 64 -9.97 2.86 3.54
N ILE A 65 -8.78 2.26 3.78
CA ILE A 65 -8.20 2.18 5.13
C ILE A 65 -7.50 3.48 5.55
N VAL A 66 -6.80 4.14 4.63
CA VAL A 66 -5.92 5.28 4.96
C VAL A 66 -6.70 6.49 5.48
N PRO A 67 -7.81 6.93 4.85
CA PRO A 67 -8.62 8.02 5.37
C PRO A 67 -9.22 7.70 6.73
N ALA A 68 -9.70 6.46 6.92
CA ALA A 68 -10.21 5.99 8.21
C ALA A 68 -9.15 6.11 9.33
N SER A 69 -7.89 5.78 9.02
CA SER A 69 -6.77 5.91 9.95
C SER A 69 -6.45 7.37 10.28
N LEU A 70 -6.46 8.27 9.28
CA LEU A 70 -6.19 9.70 9.49
C LEU A 70 -7.28 10.36 10.34
N GLU A 71 -8.55 10.09 10.03
CA GLU A 71 -9.68 10.66 10.76
C GLU A 71 -9.74 10.18 12.21
N ARG A 72 -9.50 8.90 12.46
CA ARG A 72 -9.43 8.36 13.80
C ARG A 72 -8.31 8.99 14.63
N LYS A 73 -7.15 9.26 14.02
CA LYS A 73 -6.05 9.94 14.70
C LYS A 73 -6.33 11.42 14.91
N GLY A 74 -7.15 12.05 14.08
CA GLY A 74 -7.49 13.48 14.18
C GLY A 74 -6.28 14.43 14.02
N SER A 75 -5.10 13.89 13.63
CA SER A 75 -3.84 14.64 13.63
C SER A 75 -2.96 14.20 12.46
N VAL A 76 -2.51 15.17 11.65
CA VAL A 76 -1.55 14.94 10.56
C VAL A 76 -0.22 14.42 11.09
N ARG A 77 0.27 14.94 12.23
CA ARG A 77 1.48 14.47 12.89
C ARG A 77 1.38 13.00 13.30
N GLY A 78 0.31 12.63 14.02
CA GLY A 78 0.07 11.24 14.42
C GLY A 78 -0.08 10.29 13.24
N PHE A 79 -0.69 10.76 12.16
CA PHE A 79 -0.79 10.03 10.91
C PHE A 79 0.60 9.74 10.32
N TRP A 80 1.47 10.74 10.16
CA TRP A 80 2.80 10.57 9.60
C TRP A 80 3.69 9.67 10.45
N ILE A 81 3.68 9.82 11.77
CA ILE A 81 4.42 8.92 12.67
C ILE A 81 3.99 7.47 12.42
N SER A 82 2.69 7.21 12.42
CA SER A 82 2.17 5.86 12.21
C SER A 82 2.55 5.28 10.83
N ARG A 83 2.54 6.10 9.77
CA ARG A 83 2.93 5.67 8.42
C ARG A 83 4.43 5.41 8.32
N ALA A 84 5.25 6.26 8.92
CA ALA A 84 6.69 6.07 8.95
C ALA A 84 7.06 4.73 9.59
N PHE A 85 6.57 4.45 10.79
CA PHE A 85 6.85 3.19 11.49
C PHE A 85 6.24 1.95 10.84
N ARG A 86 5.26 2.11 9.96
CA ARG A 86 4.68 1.01 9.19
C ARG A 86 5.47 0.69 7.93
N LEU A 87 5.92 1.72 7.17
CA LEU A 87 6.47 1.53 5.84
C LEU A 87 8.00 1.43 5.85
N TYR A 88 8.68 2.39 6.52
CA TYR A 88 10.14 2.50 6.44
C TYR A 88 10.90 1.27 6.93
N PRO A 89 10.54 0.58 8.02
CA PRO A 89 11.35 -0.54 8.50
C PRO A 89 11.54 -1.63 7.44
N MET A 90 10.46 -2.08 6.83
CA MET A 90 10.53 -3.11 5.79
C MET A 90 11.06 -2.57 4.45
N PHE A 91 10.79 -1.32 4.13
CA PHE A 91 11.35 -0.69 2.95
C PHE A 91 12.89 -0.62 3.01
N LEU A 92 13.45 -0.23 4.16
CA LEU A 92 14.91 -0.22 4.38
C LEU A 92 15.51 -1.62 4.30
N VAL A 93 14.85 -2.63 4.87
CA VAL A 93 15.26 -4.04 4.70
C VAL A 93 15.31 -4.41 3.22
N GLY A 94 14.25 -4.09 2.46
CA GLY A 94 14.20 -4.32 1.02
C GLY A 94 15.32 -3.62 0.25
N LEU A 95 15.64 -2.37 0.60
CA LEU A 95 16.76 -1.62 0.02
C LEU A 95 18.11 -2.28 0.32
N VAL A 96 18.37 -2.64 1.59
CA VAL A 96 19.62 -3.28 2.00
C VAL A 96 19.80 -4.62 1.29
N LEU A 97 18.78 -5.46 1.29
CA LEU A 97 18.82 -6.76 0.62
C LEU A 97 19.02 -6.62 -0.90
N SER A 98 18.36 -5.64 -1.52
CA SER A 98 18.57 -5.35 -2.95
C SER A 98 20.00 -4.87 -3.24
N ALA A 99 20.57 -4.04 -2.37
CA ALA A 99 21.95 -3.57 -2.51
C ALA A 99 22.96 -4.71 -2.33
N VAL A 100 22.73 -5.62 -1.39
CA VAL A 100 23.54 -6.85 -1.21
C VAL A 100 23.44 -7.73 -2.45
N ALA A 101 22.23 -8.01 -2.94
CA ALA A 101 22.02 -8.81 -4.15
C ALA A 101 22.74 -8.22 -5.36
N TYR A 102 22.72 -6.90 -5.53
CA TYR A 102 23.46 -6.22 -6.59
C TYR A 102 24.98 -6.41 -6.47
N LYS A 103 25.54 -6.18 -5.27
CA LYS A 103 26.99 -6.31 -5.04
C LYS A 103 27.51 -7.74 -5.23
N THR A 104 26.66 -8.74 -4.97
CA THR A 104 26.97 -10.16 -5.14
C THR A 104 26.69 -10.68 -6.56
N GLY A 105 26.29 -9.79 -7.50
CA GLY A 105 25.96 -10.18 -8.88
C GLY A 105 24.60 -10.87 -9.05
N HIS A 106 23.78 -10.92 -8.00
CA HIS A 106 22.50 -11.62 -7.98
C HIS A 106 21.28 -10.68 -8.11
N GLY A 107 21.49 -9.43 -8.48
CA GLY A 107 20.44 -8.44 -8.65
C GLY A 107 20.79 -7.38 -9.69
N THR A 108 19.74 -6.81 -10.30
CA THR A 108 19.88 -5.64 -11.16
C THR A 108 19.42 -4.42 -10.38
N ILE A 109 20.33 -3.50 -10.10
CA ILE A 109 19.98 -2.11 -9.84
C ILE A 109 20.08 -1.46 -11.22
N GLY A 110 18.95 -0.99 -11.77
CA GLY A 110 18.96 -0.26 -13.05
C GLY A 110 20.01 0.85 -13.01
N ASN A 111 20.40 1.41 -14.16
CA ASN A 111 21.52 2.34 -14.28
C ASN A 111 21.54 3.40 -13.17
N ALA A 112 22.29 3.10 -12.10
CA ALA A 112 22.57 4.01 -10.99
C ALA A 112 23.59 5.09 -11.42
N GLY A 113 23.62 5.37 -12.72
CA GLY A 113 24.53 6.34 -13.29
C GLY A 113 24.27 7.71 -12.71
N ALA A 114 25.06 8.52 -12.50
CA ALA A 114 25.21 9.97 -12.35
C ALA A 114 24.72 10.62 -11.03
N HIS A 115 23.63 10.21 -10.36
CA HIS A 115 23.09 11.04 -9.25
C HIS A 115 22.71 10.23 -8.01
N ARG A 116 23.72 9.69 -7.31
CA ARG A 116 23.51 8.89 -6.08
C ARG A 116 22.69 9.63 -5.00
N LEU A 117 22.91 10.91 -4.83
CA LEU A 117 22.23 11.72 -3.81
C LEU A 117 20.73 11.85 -4.11
N THR A 118 20.34 12.14 -5.36
CA THR A 118 18.94 12.25 -5.75
C THR A 118 18.18 10.93 -5.63
N ALA A 119 18.87 9.80 -5.92
CA ALA A 119 18.30 8.47 -5.69
C ALA A 119 18.03 8.20 -4.21
N ILE A 120 18.97 8.58 -3.31
CA ILE A 120 18.80 8.44 -1.86
C ILE A 120 17.64 9.29 -1.35
N LEU A 121 17.50 10.54 -1.80
CA LEU A 121 16.41 11.41 -1.41
C LEU A 121 15.06 10.91 -1.94
N GLY A 122 15.02 10.44 -3.20
CA GLY A 122 13.82 9.79 -3.75
C GLY A 122 13.37 8.58 -2.92
N TRP A 123 14.31 7.76 -2.43
CA TRP A 123 14.02 6.65 -1.53
C TRP A 123 13.58 7.12 -0.15
N LEU A 124 14.19 8.21 0.37
CA LEU A 124 13.81 8.77 1.66
C LEU A 124 12.36 9.22 1.69
N PHE A 125 11.86 9.81 0.61
CA PHE A 125 10.46 10.25 0.49
C PHE A 125 9.54 9.19 -0.13
N MET A 126 10.07 8.01 -0.50
CA MET A 126 9.34 6.98 -1.27
C MET A 126 8.74 7.52 -2.57
N LEU A 127 9.38 8.51 -3.19
CA LEU A 127 8.98 9.13 -4.46
C LEU A 127 9.93 8.76 -5.61
N GLN A 128 10.72 7.72 -5.44
CA GLN A 128 11.75 7.28 -6.39
C GLN A 128 11.23 7.08 -7.82
N ASN A 129 9.98 6.66 -7.99
CA ASN A 129 9.38 6.48 -9.31
C ASN A 129 9.06 7.82 -10.00
N LEU A 130 8.95 8.89 -9.24
CA LEU A 130 8.58 10.23 -9.70
C LEU A 130 9.78 11.17 -9.79
N ASN A 131 10.89 10.87 -9.13
CA ASN A 131 12.11 11.68 -9.10
C ASN A 131 13.25 11.08 -9.95
N ALA A 132 12.93 10.43 -11.07
CA ALA A 132 13.92 9.74 -11.91
C ALA A 132 14.85 8.79 -11.13
N GLY A 133 14.44 8.39 -9.92
CA GLY A 133 15.16 7.46 -9.06
C GLY A 133 14.97 6.02 -9.52
N LEU A 134 15.82 5.15 -9.01
CA LEU A 134 15.72 3.73 -9.26
C LEU A 134 14.62 3.13 -8.41
N ASN A 135 13.73 2.36 -9.02
CA ASN A 135 12.76 1.54 -8.29
C ASN A 135 13.47 0.32 -7.67
N VAL A 136 13.99 0.49 -6.46
CA VAL A 136 14.64 -0.57 -5.70
C VAL A 136 13.94 -0.71 -4.35
N PRO A 137 13.42 -1.88 -4.02
CA PRO A 137 13.14 -3.03 -4.92
C PRO A 137 12.19 -2.63 -6.07
N VAL A 138 12.23 -3.37 -7.17
CA VAL A 138 11.53 -3.01 -8.42
C VAL A 138 10.03 -2.72 -8.22
N VAL A 139 9.39 -3.40 -7.29
CA VAL A 139 7.95 -3.23 -6.96
C VAL A 139 7.64 -1.96 -6.15
N ALA A 140 8.67 -1.26 -5.67
CA ALA A 140 8.50 -0.07 -4.84
C ALA A 140 7.91 1.14 -5.59
N TRP A 141 7.74 1.04 -6.93
CA TRP A 141 7.06 2.07 -7.70
C TRP A 141 5.64 2.36 -7.19
N THR A 142 4.93 1.36 -6.67
CA THR A 142 3.59 1.52 -6.10
C THR A 142 3.57 2.36 -4.83
N LEU A 143 4.66 2.32 -4.03
CA LEU A 143 4.79 3.13 -2.83
C LEU A 143 4.83 4.63 -3.16
N SER A 144 5.34 5.01 -4.33
CA SER A 144 5.33 6.40 -4.77
C SER A 144 3.90 6.92 -4.96
N TYR A 145 3.00 6.12 -5.51
CA TYR A 145 1.58 6.50 -5.63
C TYR A 145 0.87 6.53 -4.29
N GLU A 146 1.18 5.57 -3.43
CA GLU A 146 0.65 5.54 -2.07
C GLU A 146 1.10 6.79 -1.30
N MET A 147 2.35 7.20 -1.47
CA MET A 147 2.88 8.42 -0.84
C MET A 147 2.22 9.69 -1.39
N VAL A 148 2.04 9.81 -2.72
CA VAL A 148 1.27 10.91 -3.32
C VAL A 148 -0.13 10.99 -2.72
N PHE A 149 -0.82 9.85 -2.60
CA PHE A 149 -2.14 9.81 -1.99
C PHE A 149 -2.11 10.26 -0.51
N TYR A 150 -1.08 9.88 0.27
CA TYR A 150 -0.95 10.32 1.66
C TYR A 150 -0.72 11.82 1.78
N LEU A 151 0.12 12.39 0.91
CA LEU A 151 0.39 13.83 0.87
C LEU A 151 -0.87 14.62 0.51
N LEU A 152 -1.60 14.17 -0.52
CA LEU A 152 -2.90 14.74 -0.92
C LEU A 152 -3.92 14.65 0.21
N LEU A 153 -4.07 13.47 0.81
CA LEU A 153 -5.05 13.27 1.87
C LEU A 153 -4.74 14.12 3.10
N ALA A 154 -3.45 14.26 3.47
CA ALA A 154 -3.03 15.13 4.56
C ALA A 154 -3.35 16.61 4.27
N ALA A 155 -3.12 17.07 3.03
CA ALA A 155 -3.49 18.42 2.62
C ALA A 155 -5.02 18.62 2.69
N LEU A 156 -5.79 17.74 2.06
CA LEU A 156 -7.25 17.82 2.06
C LEU A 156 -7.84 17.76 3.47
N PHE A 157 -7.21 16.97 4.37
CA PHE A 157 -7.62 16.89 5.76
C PHE A 157 -7.34 18.18 6.51
N SER A 158 -6.15 18.78 6.33
CA SER A 158 -5.76 20.04 7.00
C SER A 158 -6.66 21.22 6.61
N TRP A 159 -7.21 21.21 5.40
CA TRP A 159 -8.18 22.19 4.91
C TRP A 159 -9.64 21.81 5.20
N GLY A 160 -9.91 20.65 5.80
CA GLY A 160 -11.27 20.20 6.11
C GLY A 160 -12.10 19.78 4.91
N VAL A 161 -11.49 19.64 3.72
CA VAL A 161 -12.20 19.29 2.46
C VAL A 161 -12.09 17.81 2.07
N HIS A 162 -11.41 17.01 2.88
CA HIS A 162 -11.14 15.58 2.64
C HIS A 162 -12.43 14.72 2.49
N ARG A 163 -13.59 15.22 2.93
CA ARG A 163 -14.87 14.54 2.79
C ARG A 163 -15.45 14.57 1.38
N ARG A 164 -14.92 15.39 0.49
CA ARG A 164 -15.38 15.52 -0.90
C ARG A 164 -14.79 14.44 -1.82
N SER A 165 -14.64 13.21 -1.32
CA SER A 165 -13.94 12.09 -2.00
C SER A 165 -14.53 11.76 -3.38
N GLY A 166 -15.84 11.92 -3.58
CA GLY A 166 -16.48 11.71 -4.88
C GLY A 166 -15.96 12.67 -5.95
N TRP A 167 -15.78 13.94 -5.61
CA TRP A 167 -15.21 14.94 -6.52
C TRP A 167 -13.79 14.58 -6.94
N TYR A 168 -12.95 14.16 -5.98
CA TYR A 168 -11.56 13.79 -6.27
C TYR A 168 -11.49 12.52 -7.14
N ALA A 169 -12.27 11.49 -6.81
CA ALA A 169 -12.33 10.28 -7.61
C ALA A 169 -12.74 10.57 -9.06
N THR A 170 -13.79 11.35 -9.25
CA THR A 170 -14.29 11.71 -10.59
C THR A 170 -13.31 12.64 -11.32
N ALA A 171 -12.75 13.64 -10.64
CA ALA A 171 -11.79 14.56 -11.25
C ALA A 171 -10.54 13.83 -11.77
N PHE A 172 -9.96 12.91 -10.98
CA PHE A 172 -8.83 12.11 -11.44
C PHE A 172 -9.21 11.14 -12.57
N ALA A 173 -10.41 10.54 -12.54
CA ALA A 173 -10.86 9.66 -13.62
C ALA A 173 -11.08 10.44 -14.93
N VAL A 174 -11.67 11.63 -14.87
CA VAL A 174 -11.84 12.52 -16.03
C VAL A 174 -10.47 12.99 -16.53
N ALA A 175 -9.56 13.39 -15.63
CA ALA A 175 -8.21 13.79 -15.99
C ALA A 175 -7.44 12.66 -16.70
N ALA A 176 -7.62 11.42 -16.27
CA ALA A 176 -7.01 10.26 -16.92
C ALA A 176 -7.44 10.14 -18.40
N VAL A 177 -8.72 10.36 -18.69
CA VAL A 177 -9.25 10.31 -20.07
C VAL A 177 -8.82 11.55 -20.87
N ALA A 178 -8.99 12.75 -20.30
CA ALA A 178 -8.81 14.01 -21.04
C ALA A 178 -7.34 14.37 -21.30
N LEU A 179 -6.45 14.11 -20.30
CA LEU A 179 -5.08 14.59 -20.34
C LEU A 179 -4.06 13.50 -20.72
N GLY A 180 -4.45 12.23 -20.74
CA GLY A 180 -3.54 11.12 -20.89
C GLY A 180 -2.79 11.07 -22.23
N GLY A 181 -3.36 11.65 -23.29
CA GLY A 181 -2.72 11.74 -24.61
C GLY A 181 -1.86 13.01 -24.80
N VAL A 182 -2.00 14.00 -23.92
CA VAL A 182 -1.37 15.32 -24.06
C VAL A 182 -0.08 15.43 -23.25
N ILE A 183 -0.02 14.74 -22.09
CA ILE A 183 1.12 14.83 -21.18
C ILE A 183 2.13 13.76 -21.55
N PRO A 184 3.32 14.10 -22.05
CA PRO A 184 4.36 13.14 -22.35
C PRO A 184 4.93 12.53 -21.05
N MET A 185 5.35 11.26 -21.11
CA MET A 185 6.08 10.64 -20.01
C MET A 185 7.35 11.41 -19.72
N SER A 186 7.67 11.59 -18.44
CA SER A 186 8.89 12.29 -18.01
C SER A 186 9.11 13.64 -18.69
N ALA A 187 8.05 14.44 -18.86
CA ALA A 187 8.16 15.76 -19.50
C ALA A 187 9.23 16.64 -18.83
N LEU A 188 9.29 16.62 -17.50
CA LEU A 188 10.35 17.28 -16.74
C LEU A 188 11.68 16.52 -16.84
N GLY A 189 11.63 15.20 -16.95
CA GLY A 189 12.80 14.34 -17.12
C GLY A 189 13.51 14.58 -18.45
N HIS A 190 12.78 14.78 -19.54
CA HIS A 190 13.37 15.16 -20.84
C HIS A 190 14.07 16.53 -20.76
N TRP A 191 13.50 17.49 -20.07
CA TRP A 191 14.14 18.78 -19.79
C TRP A 191 15.38 18.61 -18.89
N SER A 192 15.36 17.61 -18.01
CA SER A 192 16.41 17.32 -17.07
C SER A 192 17.41 16.23 -17.55
N SER A 193 17.17 15.52 -18.66
CA SER A 193 18.02 14.42 -19.15
C SER A 193 19.19 14.87 -20.01
N GLY A 194 19.33 16.16 -20.30
CA GLY A 194 20.49 16.72 -21.00
C GLY A 194 21.76 16.57 -20.15
N PRO A 195 22.95 16.59 -20.78
CA PRO A 195 24.20 16.63 -20.02
C PRO A 195 24.30 17.97 -19.29
N GLY A 196 24.02 17.96 -17.97
CA GLY A 196 24.04 19.18 -17.18
C GLY A 196 23.47 18.99 -15.77
N LEU A 197 23.41 20.11 -15.02
CA LEU A 197 22.89 20.15 -13.65
C LEU A 197 21.35 20.13 -13.56
N GLY A 198 20.64 20.14 -14.70
CA GLY A 198 19.18 20.20 -14.74
C GLY A 198 18.46 19.12 -13.91
N PRO A 199 18.80 17.82 -14.07
CA PRO A 199 18.20 16.75 -13.26
C PRO A 199 18.49 16.89 -11.77
N LEU A 200 19.72 17.26 -11.44
CA LEU A 200 20.14 17.43 -10.05
C LEU A 200 19.39 18.59 -9.39
N VAL A 201 19.27 19.71 -10.09
CA VAL A 201 18.56 20.90 -9.59
C VAL A 201 17.07 20.61 -9.41
N LEU A 202 16.42 19.99 -10.40
CA LEU A 202 15.01 19.65 -10.32
C LEU A 202 14.72 18.74 -9.11
N ASN A 203 15.51 17.66 -8.96
CA ASN A 203 15.32 16.72 -7.86
C ASN A 203 15.67 17.37 -6.51
N ALA A 204 16.74 18.15 -6.43
CA ALA A 204 17.11 18.84 -5.20
C ALA A 204 16.03 19.86 -4.77
N VAL A 205 15.48 20.61 -5.70
CA VAL A 205 14.40 21.58 -5.41
C VAL A 205 13.12 20.85 -4.98
N THR A 206 12.69 19.83 -5.70
CA THR A 206 11.47 19.07 -5.35
C THR A 206 11.62 18.36 -4.01
N ASP A 207 12.75 17.73 -3.74
CA ASP A 207 13.03 17.06 -2.47
C ASP A 207 13.11 18.04 -1.31
N ALA A 208 13.74 19.22 -1.52
CA ALA A 208 13.78 20.29 -0.52
C ALA A 208 12.37 20.82 -0.20
N LEU A 209 11.54 21.05 -1.22
CA LEU A 209 10.16 21.49 -1.03
C LEU A 209 9.30 20.44 -0.28
N ILE A 210 9.47 19.16 -0.59
CA ILE A 210 8.78 18.07 0.13
C ILE A 210 9.26 18.01 1.58
N LEU A 211 10.58 18.11 1.82
CA LEU A 211 11.14 18.12 3.18
C LEU A 211 10.57 19.28 4.00
N VAL A 212 10.62 20.51 3.46
CA VAL A 212 10.05 21.70 4.09
C VAL A 212 8.55 21.53 4.35
N GLY A 213 7.82 20.99 3.35
CA GLY A 213 6.41 20.68 3.47
C GLY A 213 6.12 19.68 4.61
N LEU A 214 6.88 18.61 4.72
CA LEU A 214 6.72 17.60 5.78
C LEU A 214 7.10 18.15 7.16
N VAL A 215 8.18 18.94 7.26
CA VAL A 215 8.57 19.60 8.53
C VAL A 215 7.46 20.54 9.01
N PHE A 216 6.86 21.31 8.12
CA PHE A 216 5.73 22.16 8.47
C PHE A 216 4.46 21.37 8.77
N ALA A 217 4.22 20.25 8.07
CA ALA A 217 3.07 19.37 8.29
C ALA A 217 3.03 18.76 9.70
N VAL A 218 4.17 18.61 10.37
CA VAL A 218 4.26 18.12 11.76
C VAL A 218 4.32 19.23 12.81
N SER A 219 4.20 20.50 12.42
CA SER A 219 4.17 21.66 13.31
C SER A 219 2.94 21.64 14.22
N SER A 220 3.01 22.39 15.32
CA SER A 220 1.86 22.68 16.20
C SER A 220 0.97 23.82 15.66
N ARG A 221 1.46 24.67 14.77
CA ARG A 221 0.74 25.82 14.23
C ARG A 221 -0.10 25.41 13.03
N SER A 222 -1.41 25.63 13.08
CA SER A 222 -2.36 25.20 12.04
C SER A 222 -2.06 25.77 10.64
N TRP A 223 -1.60 27.03 10.55
CA TRP A 223 -1.26 27.64 9.28
C TRP A 223 -0.01 27.02 8.63
N LEU A 224 1.01 26.64 9.45
CA LEU A 224 2.17 25.90 8.95
C LEU A 224 1.78 24.50 8.47
N VAL A 225 0.90 23.80 9.20
CA VAL A 225 0.39 22.49 8.77
C VAL A 225 -0.33 22.60 7.42
N LYS A 226 -1.22 23.60 7.26
CA LYS A 226 -1.92 23.84 5.98
C LYS A 226 -0.95 24.16 4.85
N GLY A 227 -0.04 25.09 5.06
CA GLY A 227 0.96 25.47 4.07
C GLY A 227 1.88 24.32 3.69
N GLY A 228 2.44 23.62 4.69
CA GLY A 228 3.36 22.51 4.49
C GLY A 228 2.73 21.33 3.77
N THR A 229 1.54 20.90 4.18
CA THR A 229 0.82 19.82 3.49
C THR A 229 0.45 20.21 2.07
N SER A 230 0.09 21.47 1.82
CA SER A 230 -0.25 21.96 0.46
C SER A 230 0.98 21.97 -0.45
N ILE A 231 2.12 22.45 0.03
CA ILE A 231 3.37 22.44 -0.73
C ILE A 231 3.75 21.02 -1.12
N ALA A 232 3.79 20.10 -0.14
CA ALA A 232 4.18 18.73 -0.40
C ALA A 232 3.20 18.01 -1.35
N ALA A 233 1.90 18.24 -1.20
CA ALA A 233 0.88 17.67 -2.07
C ALA A 233 0.96 18.23 -3.51
N LEU A 234 1.18 19.55 -3.66
CA LEU A 234 1.31 20.17 -4.97
C LEU A 234 2.55 19.66 -5.71
N VAL A 235 3.70 19.60 -5.04
CA VAL A 235 4.94 19.06 -5.61
C VAL A 235 4.73 17.61 -6.04
N ALA A 236 4.12 16.79 -5.18
CA ALA A 236 3.82 15.39 -5.50
C ALA A 236 2.89 15.25 -6.71
N LEU A 237 1.89 16.12 -6.85
CA LEU A 237 1.00 16.15 -8.04
C LEU A 237 1.74 16.58 -9.30
N VAL A 238 2.61 17.58 -9.21
CA VAL A 238 3.43 18.03 -10.35
C VAL A 238 4.34 16.89 -10.79
N LEU A 239 5.01 16.23 -9.86
CA LEU A 239 5.86 15.07 -10.18
C LEU A 239 5.04 13.93 -10.79
N LEU A 240 3.89 13.60 -10.22
CA LEU A 240 2.98 12.57 -10.75
C LEU A 240 2.55 12.89 -12.19
N THR A 241 2.28 14.14 -12.49
CA THR A 241 1.74 14.54 -13.79
C THR A 241 2.84 14.66 -14.84
N PHE A 242 3.99 15.23 -14.48
CA PHE A 242 4.99 15.65 -15.46
C PHE A 242 6.34 14.91 -15.38
N ASN A 243 6.58 14.10 -14.35
CA ASN A 243 7.87 13.43 -14.18
C ASN A 243 7.77 11.91 -13.99
N GLN A 244 6.60 11.34 -14.23
CA GLN A 244 6.37 9.90 -14.08
C GLN A 244 7.02 9.11 -15.22
N ASN A 245 7.78 8.06 -14.85
CA ASN A 245 8.41 7.16 -15.81
C ASN A 245 7.55 5.89 -16.09
N TYR A 246 6.94 5.35 -15.03
CA TYR A 246 6.13 4.13 -15.09
C TYR A 246 5.16 4.11 -13.90
N PRO A 247 3.93 3.68 -14.06
CA PRO A 247 3.18 3.55 -15.30
C PRO A 247 2.91 4.93 -15.94
N TYR A 248 2.18 5.02 -17.05
CA TYR A 248 1.93 6.28 -17.78
C TYR A 248 1.24 7.36 -16.93
N PRO A 249 1.39 8.69 -17.21
CA PRO A 249 0.77 9.77 -16.43
C PRO A 249 -0.73 9.60 -16.22
N TRP A 250 -1.46 9.20 -17.27
CA TRP A 250 -2.90 8.94 -17.16
C TRP A 250 -3.22 7.75 -16.25
N SER A 251 -2.37 6.72 -16.18
CA SER A 251 -2.59 5.58 -15.28
C SER A 251 -2.34 5.96 -13.81
N GLY A 252 -1.47 6.92 -13.54
CA GLY A 252 -1.33 7.52 -12.22
C GLY A 252 -2.61 8.21 -11.75
N CYS A 253 -3.27 8.93 -12.66
CA CYS A 253 -4.59 9.49 -12.38
C CYS A 253 -5.64 8.39 -12.12
N VAL A 254 -5.64 7.29 -12.88
CA VAL A 254 -6.51 6.14 -12.60
C VAL A 254 -6.26 5.56 -11.22
N ILE A 255 -5.00 5.38 -10.83
CA ILE A 255 -4.62 4.88 -9.51
C ILE A 255 -5.21 5.77 -8.41
N LEU A 256 -5.05 7.10 -8.50
CA LEU A 256 -5.63 8.02 -7.54
C LEU A 256 -7.17 8.00 -7.55
N ALA A 257 -7.79 7.87 -8.74
CA ALA A 257 -9.24 7.73 -8.85
C ALA A 257 -9.74 6.47 -8.12
N LEU A 258 -9.05 5.33 -8.27
CA LEU A 258 -9.37 4.09 -7.54
C LEU A 258 -9.18 4.25 -6.02
N MET A 259 -8.09 4.91 -5.58
CA MET A 259 -7.87 5.17 -4.15
C MET A 259 -8.97 6.06 -3.56
N PHE A 260 -9.36 7.14 -4.25
CA PHE A 260 -10.47 7.99 -3.81
C PHE A 260 -11.83 7.27 -3.91
N SER A 261 -12.01 6.30 -4.80
CA SER A 261 -13.18 5.43 -4.83
C SER A 261 -13.28 4.55 -3.57
N GLY A 262 -12.15 3.99 -3.14
CA GLY A 262 -12.06 3.30 -1.84
C GLY A 262 -12.46 4.22 -0.68
N THR A 263 -11.99 5.49 -0.69
CA THR A 263 -12.38 6.51 0.28
C THR A 263 -13.87 6.82 0.23
N LEU A 264 -14.44 6.92 -0.96
CA LEU A 264 -15.87 7.19 -1.16
C LEU A 264 -16.74 6.04 -0.61
N ILE A 265 -16.31 4.78 -0.82
CA ILE A 265 -16.98 3.62 -0.22
C ILE A 265 -16.90 3.66 1.31
N TYR A 266 -15.75 4.02 1.87
CA TYR A 266 -15.63 4.25 3.32
C TYR A 266 -16.61 5.30 3.83
N ARG A 267 -16.82 6.42 3.09
CA ARG A 267 -17.82 7.46 3.43
C ARG A 267 -19.25 6.92 3.46
N ALA A 268 -19.60 6.04 2.51
CA ALA A 268 -20.92 5.38 2.51
C ALA A 268 -21.12 4.51 3.75
N GLU A 269 -20.08 3.79 4.17
CA GLU A 269 -20.14 2.94 5.37
C GLU A 269 -20.26 3.76 6.67
N GLN A 270 -19.75 4.99 6.68
CA GLN A 270 -19.94 5.95 7.78
C GLN A 270 -21.28 6.73 7.69
N GLY A 271 -22.13 6.42 6.70
CA GLY A 271 -23.41 7.12 6.52
C GLY A 271 -23.28 8.58 6.02
N GLN A 272 -22.10 9.02 5.60
CA GLN A 272 -21.82 10.40 5.18
C GLN A 272 -22.32 10.70 3.76
N VAL A 273 -22.49 9.66 2.93
CA VAL A 273 -22.97 9.75 1.55
C VAL A 273 -23.95 8.61 1.29
N ARG A 274 -24.97 8.86 0.49
CA ARG A 274 -25.97 7.85 0.11
C ARG A 274 -25.31 6.70 -0.67
N ARG A 275 -25.60 5.46 -0.31
CA ARG A 275 -25.00 4.27 -0.94
C ARG A 275 -25.24 4.20 -2.45
N VAL A 276 -26.44 4.59 -2.90
CA VAL A 276 -26.77 4.62 -4.34
C VAL A 276 -25.88 5.62 -5.09
N THR A 277 -25.69 6.82 -4.55
CA THR A 277 -24.79 7.84 -5.13
C THR A 277 -23.36 7.31 -5.19
N VAL A 278 -22.91 6.64 -4.13
CA VAL A 278 -21.55 6.05 -4.12
C VAL A 278 -21.42 4.95 -5.17
N ALA A 279 -22.40 4.06 -5.28
CA ALA A 279 -22.39 2.99 -6.30
C ALA A 279 -22.34 3.59 -7.71
N ALA A 280 -23.16 4.60 -8.01
CA ALA A 280 -23.18 5.26 -9.31
C ALA A 280 -21.82 5.94 -9.62
N LEU A 281 -21.24 6.66 -8.66
CA LEU A 281 -19.93 7.31 -8.84
C LEU A 281 -18.80 6.31 -9.00
N VAL A 282 -18.78 5.22 -8.24
CA VAL A 282 -17.76 4.16 -8.39
C VAL A 282 -17.87 3.49 -9.75
N VAL A 283 -19.08 3.16 -10.20
CA VAL A 283 -19.31 2.61 -11.55
C VAL A 283 -18.82 3.59 -12.62
N ALA A 284 -19.15 4.88 -12.49
CA ALA A 284 -18.67 5.91 -13.43
C ALA A 284 -17.13 6.01 -13.44
N VAL A 285 -16.48 5.99 -12.26
CA VAL A 285 -15.01 5.99 -12.17
C VAL A 285 -14.39 4.75 -12.81
N LEU A 286 -14.95 3.56 -12.56
CA LEU A 286 -14.48 2.33 -13.19
C LEU A 286 -14.65 2.37 -14.72
N ALA A 287 -15.77 2.90 -15.22
CA ALA A 287 -16.00 3.09 -16.64
C ALA A 287 -14.99 4.06 -17.27
N LEU A 288 -14.76 5.22 -16.64
CA LEU A 288 -13.77 6.20 -17.10
C LEU A 288 -12.34 5.65 -17.03
N ALA A 289 -11.98 4.91 -15.98
CA ALA A 289 -10.68 4.26 -15.85
C ALA A 289 -10.45 3.20 -16.92
N THR A 290 -11.49 2.44 -17.27
CA THR A 290 -11.49 1.46 -18.36
C THR A 290 -11.35 2.18 -19.71
N LEU A 291 -12.15 3.23 -19.95
CA LEU A 291 -12.09 4.04 -21.16
C LEU A 291 -10.70 4.68 -21.37
N ALA A 292 -10.10 5.24 -20.32
CA ALA A 292 -8.74 5.80 -20.39
C ALA A 292 -7.73 4.76 -20.89
N GLY A 293 -7.79 3.52 -20.38
CA GLY A 293 -6.91 2.45 -20.81
C GLY A 293 -7.17 1.98 -22.25
N ILE A 294 -8.43 1.85 -22.64
CA ILE A 294 -8.78 1.48 -24.02
C ILE A 294 -8.29 2.56 -24.99
N TRP A 295 -8.54 3.82 -24.67
CA TRP A 295 -8.17 4.95 -25.55
C TRP A 295 -6.65 5.13 -25.65
N HIS A 296 -5.99 5.36 -24.53
CA HIS A 296 -4.55 5.65 -24.51
C HIS A 296 -3.69 4.40 -24.70
N GLY A 297 -4.25 3.22 -24.41
CA GLY A 297 -3.60 1.93 -24.60
C GLY A 297 -3.68 1.37 -26.02
N ALA A 298 -4.41 2.00 -26.93
CA ALA A 298 -4.59 1.52 -28.32
C ALA A 298 -3.25 1.30 -29.05
N ARG A 299 -2.24 2.13 -28.77
CA ARG A 299 -0.88 2.00 -29.31
C ARG A 299 -0.12 0.72 -28.89
N TYR A 300 -0.56 0.04 -27.83
CA TYR A 300 0.07 -1.19 -27.31
C TYR A 300 -0.64 -2.46 -27.79
N GLY A 301 -1.70 -2.31 -28.56
CA GLY A 301 -2.46 -3.39 -29.18
C GLY A 301 -3.65 -3.88 -28.34
N HIS A 302 -4.50 -4.68 -29.01
CA HIS A 302 -5.78 -5.15 -28.48
C HIS A 302 -5.63 -5.96 -27.18
N HIS A 303 -4.66 -6.87 -27.10
CA HIS A 303 -4.44 -7.67 -25.89
C HIS A 303 -4.15 -6.80 -24.66
N TRP A 304 -3.37 -5.73 -24.81
CA TRP A 304 -3.09 -4.80 -23.73
C TRP A 304 -4.35 -4.06 -23.26
N GLN A 305 -5.20 -3.63 -24.20
CA GLN A 305 -6.47 -2.99 -23.88
C GLN A 305 -7.41 -3.92 -23.10
N VAL A 306 -7.50 -5.19 -23.53
CA VAL A 306 -8.28 -6.21 -22.81
C VAL A 306 -7.74 -6.44 -21.41
N GLN A 307 -6.42 -6.62 -21.26
CA GLN A 307 -5.78 -6.81 -19.95
C GLN A 307 -6.05 -5.62 -19.00
N TRP A 308 -5.97 -4.40 -19.51
CA TRP A 308 -6.26 -3.21 -18.72
C TRP A 308 -7.72 -3.18 -18.27
N ALA A 309 -8.66 -3.33 -19.21
CA ALA A 309 -10.08 -3.28 -18.94
C ALA A 309 -10.50 -4.36 -17.92
N THR A 310 -10.07 -5.60 -18.14
CA THR A 310 -10.36 -6.70 -17.22
C THR A 310 -9.73 -6.47 -15.83
N SER A 311 -8.49 -5.96 -15.77
CA SER A 311 -7.84 -5.67 -14.48
C SER A 311 -8.61 -4.62 -13.68
N VAL A 312 -9.07 -3.53 -14.30
CA VAL A 312 -9.84 -2.48 -13.64
C VAL A 312 -11.21 -3.01 -13.16
N LEU A 313 -11.94 -3.68 -14.06
CA LEU A 313 -13.30 -4.15 -13.76
C LEU A 313 -13.28 -5.26 -12.71
N LEU A 314 -12.37 -6.23 -12.82
CA LEU A 314 -12.23 -7.30 -11.84
C LEU A 314 -11.77 -6.77 -10.48
N ALA A 315 -10.89 -5.76 -10.43
CA ALA A 315 -10.50 -5.16 -9.16
C ALA A 315 -11.69 -4.50 -8.46
N GLY A 316 -12.51 -3.75 -9.20
CA GLY A 316 -13.77 -3.20 -8.69
C GLY A 316 -14.75 -4.28 -8.23
N ALA A 317 -14.95 -5.33 -9.02
CA ALA A 317 -15.81 -6.46 -8.70
C ALA A 317 -15.33 -7.20 -7.43
N THR A 318 -14.02 -7.50 -7.36
CA THR A 318 -13.40 -8.18 -6.20
C THR A 318 -13.58 -7.36 -4.92
N PHE A 319 -13.36 -6.05 -4.98
CA PHE A 319 -13.60 -5.17 -3.84
C PHE A 319 -15.10 -5.13 -3.47
N GLY A 320 -15.98 -5.07 -4.45
CA GLY A 320 -17.43 -5.11 -4.27
C GLY A 320 -17.90 -6.42 -3.62
N ILE A 321 -17.40 -7.57 -4.07
CA ILE A 321 -17.66 -8.88 -3.47
C ILE A 321 -17.16 -8.90 -2.02
N GLY A 322 -15.92 -8.49 -1.78
CA GLY A 322 -15.38 -8.39 -0.43
C GLY A 322 -16.24 -7.53 0.49
N LEU A 323 -16.72 -6.40 -0.01
CA LEU A 323 -17.66 -5.52 0.71
C LEU A 323 -19.01 -6.20 0.98
N ALA A 324 -19.56 -6.96 0.03
CA ALA A 324 -20.81 -7.68 0.18
C ALA A 324 -20.72 -8.78 1.25
N VAL A 325 -19.60 -9.55 1.22
CA VAL A 325 -19.39 -10.67 2.15
C VAL A 325 -18.70 -10.26 3.45
N ARG A 326 -18.46 -8.98 3.70
CA ARG A 326 -17.71 -8.47 4.87
C ARG A 326 -18.26 -8.85 6.25
N ARG A 327 -19.53 -9.26 6.30
CA ARG A 327 -20.20 -9.75 7.52
C ARG A 327 -19.96 -11.23 7.76
N TRP A 328 -19.50 -11.97 6.75
CA TRP A 328 -19.20 -13.38 6.86
C TRP A 328 -17.87 -13.59 7.59
N ARG A 329 -17.73 -14.79 8.14
CA ARG A 329 -16.48 -15.15 8.81
C ARG A 329 -15.38 -15.41 7.78
N VAL A 330 -14.35 -14.58 7.81
CA VAL A 330 -13.15 -14.75 6.98
C VAL A 330 -12.25 -15.79 7.64
N PRO A 331 -11.74 -16.80 6.92
CA PRO A 331 -10.78 -17.74 7.45
C PRO A 331 -9.54 -17.02 8.03
N ARG A 332 -9.07 -17.48 9.18
CA ARG A 332 -7.94 -16.82 9.89
C ARG A 332 -6.69 -16.74 9.03
N TRP A 333 -6.42 -17.77 8.23
CA TRP A 333 -5.26 -17.80 7.35
C TRP A 333 -5.34 -16.74 6.22
N CYS A 334 -6.53 -16.47 5.67
CA CYS A 334 -6.73 -15.41 4.68
C CYS A 334 -6.42 -14.02 5.27
N ALA A 335 -6.96 -13.74 6.46
CA ALA A 335 -6.68 -12.49 7.16
C ALA A 335 -5.20 -12.37 7.53
N TRP A 336 -4.57 -13.46 7.98
CA TRP A 336 -3.15 -13.52 8.30
C TRP A 336 -2.25 -13.22 7.10
N LEU A 337 -2.57 -13.76 5.92
CA LEU A 337 -1.86 -13.41 4.67
C LEU A 337 -1.93 -11.90 4.38
N GLY A 338 -3.06 -11.27 4.66
CA GLY A 338 -3.20 -9.81 4.54
C GLY A 338 -2.32 -9.03 5.51
N VAL A 339 -2.15 -9.56 6.71
CA VAL A 339 -1.28 -8.97 7.73
C VAL A 339 0.17 -8.92 7.26
N ILE A 340 0.68 -9.99 6.68
CA ILE A 340 2.06 -10.08 6.17
C ILE A 340 2.21 -9.58 4.72
N SER A 341 1.13 -9.14 4.07
CA SER A 341 1.09 -8.84 2.64
C SER A 341 2.09 -7.77 2.19
N TYR A 342 2.43 -6.81 3.05
CA TYR A 342 3.44 -5.80 2.75
C TYR A 342 4.84 -6.41 2.65
N SER A 343 5.22 -7.26 3.58
CA SER A 343 6.48 -8.00 3.52
C SER A 343 6.51 -8.95 2.31
N VAL A 344 5.41 -9.67 2.01
CA VAL A 344 5.27 -10.53 0.80
C VAL A 344 5.49 -9.70 -0.46
N TYR A 345 4.81 -8.54 -0.56
CA TYR A 345 4.91 -7.67 -1.72
C TYR A 345 6.33 -7.11 -1.92
N LEU A 346 7.04 -6.81 -0.84
CA LEU A 346 8.35 -6.18 -0.94
C LEU A 346 9.49 -7.18 -1.19
N LEU A 347 9.37 -8.40 -0.63
CA LEU A 347 10.46 -9.38 -0.64
C LEU A 347 10.39 -10.40 -1.79
N HIS A 348 9.21 -10.62 -2.42
CA HIS A 348 9.11 -11.64 -3.47
C HIS A 348 10.07 -11.44 -4.66
N PRO A 349 10.37 -10.19 -5.14
CA PRO A 349 11.31 -10.05 -6.25
C PRO A 349 12.73 -10.47 -5.87
N LEU A 350 13.10 -10.31 -4.58
CA LEU A 350 14.41 -10.72 -4.09
C LEU A 350 14.55 -12.25 -4.09
N VAL A 351 13.51 -12.97 -3.67
CA VAL A 351 13.48 -14.44 -3.70
C VAL A 351 13.53 -14.94 -5.15
N PHE A 352 12.77 -14.33 -6.07
CA PHE A 352 12.83 -14.69 -7.49
C PHE A 352 14.18 -14.37 -8.14
N ASN A 353 14.79 -13.25 -7.78
CA ASN A 353 16.13 -12.92 -8.25
C ASN A 353 17.20 -13.89 -7.70
N ALA A 354 17.09 -14.27 -6.42
CA ALA A 354 17.97 -15.30 -5.86
C ALA A 354 17.80 -16.64 -6.58
N TYR A 355 16.57 -17.06 -6.88
CA TYR A 355 16.32 -18.25 -7.70
C TYR A 355 16.98 -18.15 -9.08
N ARG A 356 16.83 -17.01 -9.78
CA ARG A 356 17.47 -16.76 -11.09
C ARG A 356 18.99 -16.86 -11.04
N SER A 357 19.61 -16.59 -9.92
CA SER A 357 21.07 -16.57 -9.76
C SER A 357 21.68 -17.94 -9.55
N ILE A 358 20.87 -19.00 -9.43
CA ILE A 358 21.32 -20.39 -9.19
C ILE A 358 21.21 -21.20 -10.49
N PRO A 359 22.29 -21.32 -11.30
CA PRO A 359 22.22 -21.96 -12.63
C PRO A 359 21.72 -23.42 -12.60
N VAL A 360 22.05 -24.16 -11.52
CA VAL A 360 21.61 -25.56 -11.36
C VAL A 360 20.10 -25.70 -11.35
N LEU A 361 19.35 -24.68 -10.92
CA LEU A 361 17.89 -24.67 -10.89
C LEU A 361 17.25 -24.30 -12.23
N HIS A 362 18.04 -23.90 -13.24
CA HIS A 362 17.54 -23.54 -14.58
C HIS A 362 17.52 -24.70 -15.58
N ARG A 363 17.72 -25.93 -15.12
CA ARG A 363 17.61 -27.09 -15.99
C ARG A 363 16.19 -27.20 -16.53
N PRO A 364 16.00 -27.70 -17.78
CA PRO A 364 14.64 -27.93 -18.30
C PRO A 364 13.89 -28.85 -17.33
N HIS A 365 12.77 -28.34 -16.79
CA HIS A 365 11.92 -29.07 -15.87
C HIS A 365 10.63 -29.46 -16.56
N THR A 366 10.08 -30.61 -16.18
CA THR A 366 8.71 -30.99 -16.54
C THR A 366 7.71 -29.99 -15.94
N MET A 367 6.50 -29.93 -16.47
CA MET A 367 5.44 -29.05 -15.91
C MET A 367 5.16 -29.33 -14.42
N PRO A 368 5.09 -30.61 -13.97
CA PRO A 368 4.96 -30.90 -12.53
C PRO A 368 6.12 -30.34 -11.69
N ASP A 369 7.37 -30.45 -12.17
CA ASP A 369 8.53 -29.92 -11.46
C ASP A 369 8.47 -28.40 -11.34
N GLN A 370 8.07 -27.71 -12.43
CA GLN A 370 7.90 -26.26 -12.44
C GLN A 370 6.85 -25.79 -11.41
N VAL A 371 5.72 -26.51 -11.33
CA VAL A 371 4.66 -26.23 -10.37
C VAL A 371 5.17 -26.46 -8.94
N LEU A 372 5.91 -27.55 -8.69
CA LEU A 372 6.45 -27.87 -7.37
C LEU A 372 7.50 -26.81 -6.93
N ILE A 373 8.42 -26.45 -7.82
CA ILE A 373 9.41 -25.40 -7.56
C ILE A 373 8.72 -24.08 -7.28
N PHE A 374 7.73 -23.71 -8.09
CA PHE A 374 6.96 -22.49 -7.89
C PHE A 374 6.25 -22.47 -6.54
N ALA A 375 5.59 -23.58 -6.16
CA ALA A 375 4.95 -23.73 -4.86
C ALA A 375 5.97 -23.60 -3.70
N GLY A 376 7.15 -24.19 -3.85
CA GLY A 376 8.25 -24.06 -2.89
C GLY A 376 8.74 -22.62 -2.74
N LEU A 377 8.88 -21.88 -3.86
CA LEU A 377 9.27 -20.46 -3.83
C LEU A 377 8.18 -19.59 -3.16
N VAL A 378 6.90 -19.85 -3.45
CA VAL A 378 5.79 -19.15 -2.79
C VAL A 378 5.78 -19.45 -1.28
N ALA A 379 5.99 -20.70 -0.88
CA ALA A 379 6.10 -21.06 0.54
C ALA A 379 7.28 -20.36 1.22
N LEU A 380 8.44 -20.28 0.55
CA LEU A 380 9.61 -19.56 1.03
C LEU A 380 9.33 -18.07 1.17
N ILE A 381 8.69 -17.43 0.17
CA ILE A 381 8.29 -16.02 0.24
C ILE A 381 7.38 -15.77 1.44
N ILE A 382 6.37 -16.62 1.65
CA ILE A 382 5.45 -16.51 2.78
C ILE A 382 6.20 -16.69 4.10
N GLY A 383 7.09 -17.69 4.21
CA GLY A 383 7.86 -17.97 5.41
C GLY A 383 8.79 -16.82 5.81
N VAL A 384 9.60 -16.31 4.84
CA VAL A 384 10.49 -15.17 5.07
C VAL A 384 9.68 -13.91 5.41
N SER A 385 8.55 -13.69 4.74
CA SER A 385 7.68 -12.53 5.00
C SER A 385 7.01 -12.62 6.37
N ALA A 386 6.61 -13.80 6.81
CA ALA A 386 6.10 -14.01 8.16
C ALA A 386 7.19 -13.71 9.21
N LEU A 387 8.40 -14.23 9.00
CA LEU A 387 9.54 -13.99 9.89
C LEU A 387 9.84 -12.49 10.02
N THR A 388 9.99 -11.79 8.91
CA THR A 388 10.29 -10.35 8.89
C THR A 388 9.14 -9.53 9.47
N TYR A 389 7.89 -9.93 9.24
CA TYR A 389 6.74 -9.29 9.88
C TYR A 389 6.83 -9.37 11.40
N TYR A 390 7.03 -10.55 11.98
CA TYR A 390 7.05 -10.73 13.43
C TYR A 390 8.29 -10.11 14.08
N LEU A 391 9.46 -10.16 13.42
CA LEU A 391 10.71 -9.63 13.97
C LEU A 391 10.89 -8.13 13.77
N ILE A 392 10.36 -7.55 12.69
CA ILE A 392 10.66 -6.16 12.32
C ILE A 392 9.38 -5.33 12.24
N GLU A 393 8.43 -5.71 11.37
CA GLU A 393 7.28 -4.87 11.05
C GLU A 393 6.37 -4.67 12.26
N LYS A 394 5.96 -5.75 12.92
CA LYS A 394 5.06 -5.71 14.09
C LYS A 394 5.66 -4.95 15.28
N PRO A 395 6.93 -5.18 15.72
CA PRO A 395 7.54 -4.40 16.78
C PRO A 395 7.64 -2.90 16.47
N MET A 396 8.02 -2.55 15.23
CA MET A 396 8.15 -1.16 14.80
C MET A 396 6.79 -0.45 14.73
N GLN A 397 5.73 -1.13 14.28
CA GLN A 397 4.37 -0.60 14.34
C GLN A 397 3.93 -0.33 15.78
N ARG A 398 4.20 -1.26 16.73
CA ARG A 398 3.92 -1.07 18.17
C ARG A 398 4.67 0.15 18.72
N LEU A 399 5.95 0.31 18.34
CA LEU A 399 6.74 1.48 18.74
C LEU A 399 6.13 2.77 18.16
N GLY A 400 5.73 2.76 16.89
CA GLY A 400 5.06 3.89 16.24
C GLY A 400 3.78 4.31 16.96
N HIS A 401 2.98 3.36 17.43
CA HIS A 401 1.79 3.66 18.25
C HIS A 401 2.15 4.33 19.58
N ARG A 402 3.17 3.83 20.27
CA ARG A 402 3.66 4.43 21.52
C ARG A 402 4.19 5.86 21.32
N VAL A 403 4.95 6.06 20.24
CA VAL A 403 5.49 7.39 19.91
C VAL A 403 4.35 8.35 19.53
N ALA A 404 3.40 7.92 18.70
CA ALA A 404 2.26 8.76 18.32
C ALA A 404 1.39 9.16 19.52
N ALA A 405 1.23 8.27 20.52
CA ALA A 405 0.47 8.56 21.74
C ALA A 405 1.11 9.64 22.62
N ARG A 406 2.42 9.90 22.49
CA ARG A 406 3.12 10.99 23.23
C ARG A 406 2.82 12.39 22.67
N PHE A 407 2.18 12.47 21.50
CA PHE A 407 1.82 13.72 20.85
C PHE A 407 0.29 13.83 20.70
N PRO A 408 -0.45 14.05 21.79
CA PRO A 408 -1.89 14.23 21.73
C PRO A 408 -2.25 15.47 20.91
N ASN A 409 -3.45 15.47 20.34
CA ASN A 409 -3.92 16.56 19.49
C ASN A 409 -3.93 17.89 20.22
N ALA A 410 -3.33 18.92 19.64
CA ALA A 410 -3.40 20.30 20.15
C ALA A 410 -4.81 20.94 20.00
N THR A 411 -5.73 20.28 19.26
CA THR A 411 -7.12 20.69 19.12
C THR A 411 -7.97 19.83 20.03
N GLY A 412 -8.35 20.38 21.19
CA GLY A 412 -9.25 19.78 22.17
C GLY A 412 -10.68 19.61 21.68
N THR A 413 -10.88 18.86 20.62
CA THR A 413 -12.19 18.28 20.31
C THR A 413 -12.20 16.92 21.03
N PRO A 414 -13.05 16.72 22.05
CA PRO A 414 -13.19 15.41 22.66
C PRO A 414 -13.52 14.42 21.56
N ALA A 415 -12.80 13.30 21.53
CA ALA A 415 -13.20 12.15 20.73
C ALA A 415 -14.64 11.87 21.14
N GLY A 416 -15.59 12.10 20.22
CA GLY A 416 -16.98 11.80 20.48
C GLY A 416 -17.07 10.37 20.98
N ASP A 417 -17.77 10.18 22.07
CA ASP A 417 -18.01 8.91 22.75
C ASP A 417 -18.82 7.95 21.87
N GLY A 418 -18.29 7.67 20.72
CA GLY A 418 -18.72 6.64 19.79
C GLY A 418 -17.86 5.40 20.01
N SER A 419 -18.21 4.65 21.05
CA SER A 419 -17.68 3.30 21.33
C SER A 419 -18.04 2.33 20.20
N SER A 420 -17.44 2.49 19.04
CA SER A 420 -17.48 1.50 17.95
C SER A 420 -16.05 1.06 17.66
N GLY A 421 -15.68 -0.09 18.24
CA GLY A 421 -14.39 -0.76 18.14
C GLY A 421 -13.87 -0.94 16.72
N LEU A 422 -13.16 0.06 16.25
CA LEU A 422 -12.22 -0.06 15.15
C LEU A 422 -10.83 -0.18 15.80
N ALA A 423 -10.48 -1.39 16.22
CA ALA A 423 -9.12 -1.69 16.63
C ALA A 423 -8.19 -1.45 15.44
N ASP A 424 -7.09 -0.75 15.68
CA ASP A 424 -6.00 -0.61 14.72
C ASP A 424 -5.59 -1.99 14.21
N GLY A 425 -5.41 -2.11 12.91
CA GLY A 425 -5.06 -3.37 12.25
C GLY A 425 -3.87 -4.08 12.85
N PRO A 426 -3.51 -5.17 12.38
CA PRO A 426 -3.39 -6.58 12.64
C PRO A 426 -2.69 -6.92 13.98
N SER A 427 -3.32 -6.79 15.12
CA SER A 427 -2.75 -7.24 16.39
C SER A 427 -3.67 -8.11 17.26
N ALA A 428 -4.83 -8.55 16.76
CA ALA A 428 -5.79 -9.29 17.56
C ALA A 428 -5.53 -10.81 17.66
N LEU A 429 -4.40 -11.33 17.16
CA LEU A 429 -4.08 -12.76 17.21
C LEU A 429 -2.96 -13.14 18.18
N GLY A 430 -2.43 -12.22 19.00
CA GLY A 430 -1.25 -12.46 19.83
C GLY A 430 -1.42 -12.39 21.34
N ASP A 431 -2.49 -11.84 21.85
CA ASP A 431 -2.57 -11.51 23.28
C ASP A 431 -3.39 -12.49 24.16
N GLY A 432 -3.78 -13.65 23.61
CA GLY A 432 -4.52 -14.67 24.37
C GLY A 432 -3.68 -15.57 25.27
N GLU A 433 -2.37 -15.66 25.07
CA GLU A 433 -1.52 -16.61 25.80
C GLU A 433 -0.78 -16.04 27.01
N ALA A 434 -0.64 -14.73 27.11
CA ALA A 434 0.06 -14.10 28.24
C ALA A 434 -0.85 -13.85 29.45
N ALA A 435 -2.16 -13.80 29.28
CA ALA A 435 -3.10 -13.59 30.38
C ALA A 435 -3.47 -14.89 31.14
N ALA A 436 -3.21 -16.04 30.56
CA ALA A 436 -3.51 -17.34 31.21
C ALA A 436 -2.41 -17.79 32.19
N ARG A 437 -1.21 -17.21 32.14
CA ARG A 437 -0.10 -17.59 33.05
C ARG A 437 0.01 -16.75 34.33
N SER A 438 -0.67 -15.61 34.42
CA SER A 438 -0.67 -14.78 35.63
C SER A 438 -1.84 -15.06 36.58
N ALA A 439 -2.82 -15.89 36.18
CA ALA A 439 -3.98 -16.22 37.02
C ALA A 439 -3.81 -17.53 37.82
N SER A 440 -2.72 -18.30 37.61
CA SER A 440 -2.49 -19.58 38.31
C SER A 440 -1.47 -19.52 39.45
N SER A 441 -0.94 -18.33 39.82
CA SER A 441 0.05 -18.22 40.88
C SER A 441 -0.42 -17.43 42.15
N SER A 442 -1.74 -17.15 42.23
CA SER A 442 -2.28 -16.36 43.38
C SER A 442 -3.32 -17.08 44.24
N THR A 443 -3.37 -18.42 44.21
CA THR A 443 -4.25 -19.17 45.12
C THR A 443 -3.52 -20.33 45.78
N ALA A 444 -2.54 -19.98 46.61
CA ALA A 444 -2.05 -20.88 47.65
C ALA A 444 -1.33 -20.01 48.69
N VAL A 445 -2.02 -19.53 49.68
CA VAL A 445 -1.63 -19.31 51.10
C VAL A 445 -2.75 -18.50 51.76
N ALA A 446 -3.59 -19.13 52.46
CA ALA A 446 -4.19 -18.73 53.76
C ALA A 446 -5.22 -19.84 54.15
N GLY A 447 -4.74 -20.81 54.82
CA GLY A 447 -5.55 -21.75 55.62
C GLY A 447 -4.93 -21.79 56.99
N GLY A 448 -5.74 -21.60 58.00
CA GLY A 448 -5.28 -22.01 59.33
C GLY A 448 -5.79 -21.13 60.45
N SER A 449 -6.52 -21.85 61.34
CA SER A 449 -6.82 -21.57 62.75
C SER A 449 -8.04 -20.62 62.97
N GLY A 450 -9.04 -20.99 63.72
CA GLY A 450 -9.20 -21.91 64.76
C GLY A 450 -10.29 -21.39 65.66
N GLY A 451 -11.04 -22.29 66.31
CA GLY A 451 -11.61 -22.02 67.61
C GLY A 451 -13.12 -21.88 67.70
N SER A 452 -13.74 -22.96 68.08
CA SER A 452 -15.03 -23.00 68.81
C SER A 452 -14.90 -22.31 70.18
N PRO A 453 -15.96 -22.08 70.95
CA PRO A 453 -17.01 -23.09 71.24
C PRO A 453 -18.38 -22.76 70.70
#